data_176c42d0365746aa6da2dac643743505
#
_entry.id   176c42d0365746aa6da2dac643743505
#
_cell.length_a   1.000
_cell.length_b   1.000
_cell.length_c   1.000
_cell.angle_alpha   90.00
_cell.angle_beta   90.00
_cell.angle_gamma   90.00
#
_symmetry.space_group_name_H-M   'P 1'
#
loop_
_entity.id
_entity.type
_entity.pdbx_description
1 polymer ?
#
loop_
_entity_poly.entity_id
_entity_poly.type
_entity_poly.pdbx_seq_one_letter_code
_entity_poly.pdbx_strand_id
1 'polypeptide(L)'
;ELKLIEKVEITHDTNRYRFGFPNEDDILGLPTGKHISLMFEDENGEPVSKSYTPVSSDVDKGFVDFVIKVYRSNVHPDFPEGGVMSQKIDTLEIGDSFSFRGPNGRLEYMGDGVFNIKQLKSQGGEIIEKKVKNVGMIAGGTGITPMIQIIRAVLRNENDPTKLSLLFANKEEKDIILRDKLENPDRDFSDRFEVHYTLDKAEDGWLGFTGFIDEEMIRNTMPEPSEETLILLCGPPKMNSEAVKPALESIGYSPDSIFNF
;
A
#
# COMPACT_ATOMS: atom_id res chain seq x y z
N GLU A 1 -16.24 14.94 6.58
CA GLU A 1 -15.60 15.69 5.47
C GLU A 1 -14.34 16.38 5.98
N LEU A 2 -13.30 16.44 5.15
CA LEU A 2 -12.06 17.15 5.43
C LEU A 2 -11.71 18.04 4.24
N LYS A 3 -11.02 19.14 4.51
CA LYS A 3 -10.58 20.07 3.48
C LYS A 3 -9.20 19.72 2.94
N LEU A 4 -9.02 19.80 1.63
CA LEU A 4 -7.72 19.75 1.00
C LEU A 4 -6.92 21.00 1.41
N ILE A 5 -5.76 20.81 2.05
CA ILE A 5 -4.90 21.91 2.51
C ILE A 5 -3.56 21.97 1.78
N GLU A 6 -3.17 20.88 1.11
CA GLU A 6 -1.95 20.82 0.32
C GLU A 6 -2.06 19.77 -0.79
N LYS A 7 -1.53 20.08 -1.98
CA LYS A 7 -1.40 19.15 -3.12
C LYS A 7 0.01 19.28 -3.67
N VAL A 8 0.74 18.16 -3.72
CA VAL A 8 2.14 18.11 -4.17
C VAL A 8 2.31 17.02 -5.21
N GLU A 9 2.88 17.34 -6.35
CA GLU A 9 3.28 16.36 -7.36
C GLU A 9 4.45 15.53 -6.84
N ILE A 10 4.30 14.20 -6.88
CA ILE A 10 5.32 13.23 -6.48
C ILE A 10 6.01 12.65 -7.71
N THR A 11 5.21 12.27 -8.73
CA THR A 11 5.68 11.85 -10.05
C THR A 11 4.76 12.47 -11.10
N HIS A 12 5.07 12.26 -12.39
CA HIS A 12 4.30 12.80 -13.52
C HIS A 12 2.80 12.43 -13.52
N ASP A 13 2.40 11.43 -12.76
CA ASP A 13 1.01 10.94 -12.69
C ASP A 13 0.52 10.65 -11.25
N THR A 14 1.31 10.98 -10.24
CA THR A 14 1.01 10.69 -8.84
C THR A 14 1.19 11.91 -7.97
N ASN A 15 0.18 12.26 -7.20
CA ASN A 15 0.19 13.38 -6.29
C ASN A 15 0.01 12.93 -4.83
N ARG A 16 0.57 13.72 -3.90
CA ARG A 16 0.21 13.67 -2.49
C ARG A 16 -0.87 14.72 -2.24
N TYR A 17 -1.97 14.26 -1.63
CA TYR A 17 -3.09 15.09 -1.21
C TYR A 17 -3.14 15.08 0.32
N ARG A 18 -3.02 16.26 0.93
CA ARG A 18 -3.13 16.45 2.37
C ARG A 18 -4.47 17.06 2.73
N PHE A 19 -5.22 16.38 3.58
CA PHE A 19 -6.48 16.87 4.12
C PHE A 19 -6.30 17.22 5.59
N GLY A 20 -6.73 18.43 5.96
CA GLY A 20 -6.59 18.97 7.31
C GLY A 20 -7.71 18.54 8.25
N PHE A 21 -7.36 18.24 9.50
CA PHE A 21 -8.33 18.09 10.57
C PHE A 21 -8.75 19.45 11.15
N PRO A 22 -9.89 19.52 11.89
CA PRO A 22 -10.35 20.77 12.51
C PRO A 22 -9.34 21.36 13.49
N ASN A 23 -8.60 20.53 14.24
CA ASN A 23 -7.58 20.98 15.18
C ASN A 23 -6.21 20.40 14.82
N GLU A 24 -5.15 21.14 15.11
CA GLU A 24 -3.76 20.77 14.81
C GLU A 24 -3.28 19.53 15.60
N ASP A 25 -3.91 19.20 16.71
CA ASP A 25 -3.58 18.04 17.52
C ASP A 25 -4.43 16.79 17.18
N ASP A 26 -5.44 16.93 16.33
CA ASP A 26 -6.29 15.81 15.95
C ASP A 26 -5.49 14.74 15.16
N ILE A 27 -5.87 13.48 15.33
CA ILE A 27 -5.30 12.34 14.61
C ILE A 27 -6.42 11.58 13.89
N LEU A 28 -6.08 10.82 12.85
CA LEU A 28 -7.06 10.02 12.14
C LEU A 28 -7.58 8.85 12.98
N GLY A 29 -6.75 8.28 13.86
CA GLY A 29 -7.09 7.11 14.67
C GLY A 29 -7.33 5.85 13.85
N LEU A 30 -6.68 5.73 12.69
CA LEU A 30 -6.83 4.58 11.81
C LEU A 30 -5.93 3.43 12.26
N PRO A 31 -6.48 2.27 12.65
CA PRO A 31 -5.68 1.11 13.01
C PRO A 31 -4.76 0.69 11.85
N THR A 32 -3.51 0.33 12.15
CA THR A 32 -2.50 -0.08 11.17
C THR A 32 -2.99 -1.30 10.37
N GLY A 33 -2.94 -1.24 9.06
CA GLY A 33 -3.49 -2.26 8.15
C GLY A 33 -4.90 -1.97 7.64
N LYS A 34 -5.58 -0.96 8.21
CA LYS A 34 -6.88 -0.48 7.72
C LYS A 34 -6.71 0.62 6.68
N HIS A 35 -7.79 0.87 5.95
CA HIS A 35 -7.88 1.92 4.95
C HIS A 35 -9.16 2.76 5.11
N ILE A 36 -9.24 3.83 4.38
CA ILE A 36 -10.38 4.76 4.32
C ILE A 36 -11.02 4.67 2.94
N SER A 37 -12.34 4.73 2.87
CA SER A 37 -13.05 4.98 1.63
C SER A 37 -13.20 6.48 1.40
N LEU A 38 -12.75 6.95 0.25
CA LEU A 38 -13.03 8.28 -0.28
C LEU A 38 -14.32 8.20 -1.11
N MET A 39 -15.20 9.17 -0.95
CA MET A 39 -16.57 9.11 -1.51
C MET A 39 -17.01 10.45 -2.09
N PHE A 40 -17.72 10.39 -3.20
CA PHE A 40 -18.45 11.54 -3.77
C PHE A 40 -19.68 11.03 -4.54
N GLU A 41 -20.60 11.93 -4.89
CA GLU A 41 -21.71 11.64 -5.80
C GLU A 41 -21.33 12.10 -7.22
N ASP A 42 -21.57 11.24 -8.21
CA ASP A 42 -21.33 11.57 -9.62
C ASP A 42 -22.39 12.53 -10.16
N GLU A 43 -22.32 12.85 -11.45
CA GLU A 43 -23.24 13.78 -12.11
C GLU A 43 -24.70 13.27 -12.14
N ASN A 44 -24.92 11.98 -11.94
CA ASN A 44 -26.22 11.34 -11.87
C ASN A 44 -26.75 11.22 -10.42
N GLY A 45 -25.96 11.67 -9.43
CA GLY A 45 -26.26 11.50 -8.01
C GLY A 45 -25.94 10.10 -7.46
N GLU A 46 -25.21 9.27 -8.23
CA GLU A 46 -24.83 7.93 -7.79
C GLU A 46 -23.55 7.98 -6.93
N PRO A 47 -23.51 7.21 -5.82
CA PRO A 47 -22.37 7.22 -4.92
C PRO A 47 -21.17 6.49 -5.52
N VAL A 48 -20.06 7.18 -5.68
CA VAL A 48 -18.76 6.63 -6.06
C VAL A 48 -17.90 6.49 -4.82
N SER A 49 -17.36 5.29 -4.57
CA SER A 49 -16.50 5.01 -3.42
C SER A 49 -15.28 4.19 -3.83
N LYS A 50 -14.10 4.58 -3.36
CA LYS A 50 -12.85 3.85 -3.54
C LYS A 50 -12.01 3.85 -2.27
N SER A 51 -11.32 2.73 -2.03
CA SER A 51 -10.46 2.53 -0.87
C SER A 51 -9.06 3.10 -1.10
N TYR A 52 -8.56 3.84 -0.11
CA TYR A 52 -7.19 4.37 -0.09
C TYR A 52 -6.58 4.18 1.29
N THR A 53 -5.32 3.77 1.32
CA THR A 53 -4.56 3.69 2.56
C THR A 53 -3.74 4.96 2.73
N PRO A 54 -3.91 5.71 3.84
CA PRO A 54 -3.08 6.88 4.12
C PRO A 54 -1.60 6.50 4.24
N VAL A 55 -0.73 7.43 3.85
CA VAL A 55 0.72 7.32 4.06
C VAL A 55 1.20 8.08 5.28
N SER A 56 0.37 8.95 5.87
CA SER A 56 0.54 9.49 7.21
C SER A 56 0.06 8.49 8.27
N SER A 57 0.41 8.75 9.52
CA SER A 57 0.05 7.94 10.68
C SER A 57 -0.31 8.84 11.86
N ASP A 58 -0.78 8.29 12.98
CA ASP A 58 -1.23 9.05 14.14
C ASP A 58 -0.14 9.88 14.87
N VAL A 59 1.14 9.74 14.48
CA VAL A 59 2.16 10.69 14.93
C VAL A 59 2.17 11.97 14.09
N ASP A 60 1.60 11.91 12.90
CA ASP A 60 1.44 13.05 11.98
C ASP A 60 0.10 13.72 12.32
N LYS A 61 0.10 14.69 13.25
CA LYS A 61 -1.09 15.35 13.76
C LYS A 61 -1.58 16.47 12.84
N GLY A 62 -2.87 16.79 12.94
CA GLY A 62 -3.54 17.90 12.25
C GLY A 62 -3.93 17.60 10.80
N PHE A 63 -3.51 16.46 10.24
CA PHE A 63 -3.78 16.13 8.83
C PHE A 63 -3.74 14.62 8.54
N VAL A 64 -4.24 14.27 7.36
CA VAL A 64 -4.05 12.96 6.74
C VAL A 64 -3.52 13.12 5.31
N ASP A 65 -2.50 12.32 4.96
CA ASP A 65 -1.89 12.30 3.63
C ASP A 65 -2.27 11.05 2.84
N PHE A 66 -2.69 11.26 1.59
CA PHE A 66 -2.88 10.19 0.61
C PHE A 66 -1.95 10.40 -0.59
N VAL A 67 -1.28 9.35 -1.03
CA VAL A 67 -0.54 9.33 -2.29
C VAL A 67 -1.39 8.59 -3.32
N ILE A 68 -1.83 9.30 -4.34
CA ILE A 68 -2.81 8.81 -5.31
C ILE A 68 -2.29 9.01 -6.72
N LYS A 69 -2.23 7.90 -7.48
CA LYS A 69 -1.97 7.92 -8.91
C LYS A 69 -3.24 8.34 -9.66
N VAL A 70 -3.08 9.31 -10.56
CA VAL A 70 -4.16 9.83 -11.39
C VAL A 70 -4.21 9.05 -12.70
N TYR A 71 -5.23 8.23 -12.86
CA TYR A 71 -5.49 7.47 -14.07
C TYR A 71 -6.30 8.35 -15.03
N ARG A 72 -5.60 9.04 -15.94
CA ARG A 72 -6.23 9.96 -16.90
C ARG A 72 -6.95 9.23 -18.01
N SER A 73 -8.02 9.82 -18.52
CA SER A 73 -8.74 9.31 -19.69
C SER A 73 -7.84 9.28 -20.95
N ASN A 74 -8.12 8.34 -21.85
CA ASN A 74 -7.41 8.15 -23.12
C ASN A 74 -5.91 7.82 -23.01
N VAL A 75 -5.44 7.35 -21.84
CA VAL A 75 -4.05 6.92 -21.64
C VAL A 75 -3.89 5.41 -21.76
N HIS A 76 -4.83 4.63 -21.25
CA HIS A 76 -4.76 3.17 -21.29
C HIS A 76 -5.86 2.62 -22.22
N PRO A 77 -5.53 1.80 -23.25
CA PRO A 77 -6.49 1.35 -24.24
C PRO A 77 -7.65 0.53 -23.65
N ASP A 78 -7.39 -0.28 -22.63
CA ASP A 78 -8.41 -1.09 -21.95
C ASP A 78 -9.27 -0.28 -20.96
N PHE A 79 -8.87 0.94 -20.62
CA PHE A 79 -9.55 1.83 -19.68
C PHE A 79 -9.62 3.27 -20.23
N PRO A 80 -10.36 3.49 -21.32
CA PRO A 80 -10.38 4.79 -22.01
C PRO A 80 -10.93 5.93 -21.14
N GLU A 81 -11.84 5.63 -20.21
CA GLU A 81 -12.40 6.63 -19.29
C GLU A 81 -11.46 6.99 -18.14
N GLY A 82 -10.40 6.18 -17.91
CA GLY A 82 -9.48 6.35 -16.79
C GLY A 82 -10.11 6.03 -15.44
N GLY A 83 -9.55 6.59 -14.38
CA GLY A 83 -10.00 6.36 -13.00
C GLY A 83 -10.93 7.44 -12.49
N VAL A 84 -12.23 7.18 -12.40
CA VAL A 84 -13.27 8.15 -12.00
C VAL A 84 -12.89 8.86 -10.69
N MET A 85 -12.56 8.11 -9.63
CA MET A 85 -12.20 8.68 -8.33
C MET A 85 -10.89 9.50 -8.39
N SER A 86 -9.85 8.97 -9.03
CA SER A 86 -8.54 9.64 -9.06
C SER A 86 -8.58 10.93 -9.88
N GLN A 87 -9.35 10.97 -10.97
CA GLN A 87 -9.59 12.20 -11.75
C GLN A 87 -10.41 13.20 -10.94
N LYS A 88 -11.46 12.76 -10.21
CA LYS A 88 -12.25 13.65 -9.34
C LYS A 88 -11.39 14.28 -8.25
N ILE A 89 -10.53 13.51 -7.57
CA ILE A 89 -9.62 14.04 -6.55
C ILE A 89 -8.61 15.02 -7.18
N ASP A 90 -8.15 14.74 -8.41
CA ASP A 90 -7.19 15.62 -9.11
C ASP A 90 -7.79 17.00 -9.48
N THR A 91 -9.12 17.11 -9.59
CA THR A 91 -9.79 18.40 -9.82
C THR A 91 -9.95 19.26 -8.55
N LEU A 92 -9.66 18.73 -7.37
CA LEU A 92 -9.79 19.49 -6.13
C LEU A 92 -8.78 20.63 -6.07
N GLU A 93 -9.26 21.78 -5.60
CA GLU A 93 -8.47 22.95 -5.25
C GLU A 93 -8.27 23.04 -3.73
N ILE A 94 -7.25 23.78 -3.29
CA ILE A 94 -7.02 24.02 -1.86
C ILE A 94 -8.24 24.70 -1.25
N GLY A 95 -8.77 24.11 -0.18
CA GLY A 95 -9.99 24.53 0.51
C GLY A 95 -11.24 23.71 0.18
N ASP A 96 -11.23 22.93 -0.90
CA ASP A 96 -12.32 22.03 -1.24
C ASP A 96 -12.45 20.91 -0.20
N SER A 97 -13.68 20.50 0.07
CA SER A 97 -14.00 19.41 0.99
C SER A 97 -14.20 18.09 0.25
N PHE A 98 -13.79 17.00 0.87
CA PHE A 98 -14.04 15.65 0.38
C PHE A 98 -14.57 14.76 1.50
N SER A 99 -15.35 13.72 1.13
CA SER A 99 -15.99 12.82 2.10
C SER A 99 -15.17 11.56 2.33
N PHE A 100 -15.05 11.18 3.61
CA PHE A 100 -14.27 10.03 4.08
C PHE A 100 -15.13 9.11 4.93
N ARG A 101 -14.91 7.79 4.80
CA ARG A 101 -15.59 6.78 5.60
C ARG A 101 -14.63 5.66 5.99
N GLY A 102 -14.57 5.32 7.25
CA GLY A 102 -13.73 4.23 7.77
C GLY A 102 -13.87 4.04 9.27
N PRO A 103 -13.05 3.19 9.88
CA PRO A 103 -12.03 2.35 9.25
C PRO A 103 -12.63 1.17 8.46
N ASN A 104 -11.98 0.79 7.36
CA ASN A 104 -12.31 -0.36 6.54
C ASN A 104 -11.11 -1.31 6.43
N GLY A 105 -11.35 -2.54 5.95
CA GLY A 105 -10.29 -3.53 5.74
C GLY A 105 -10.37 -4.71 6.71
N ARG A 106 -9.69 -5.80 6.32
CA ARG A 106 -9.75 -7.08 7.04
C ARG A 106 -8.51 -7.39 7.85
N LEU A 107 -7.40 -6.68 7.63
CA LEU A 107 -6.13 -6.86 8.35
C LEU A 107 -5.93 -5.72 9.33
N GLU A 108 -5.37 -6.02 10.49
CA GLU A 108 -4.94 -5.07 11.50
C GLU A 108 -3.65 -5.56 12.15
N TYR A 109 -2.62 -4.73 12.17
CA TYR A 109 -1.36 -4.99 12.85
C TYR A 109 -1.41 -4.49 14.28
N MET A 110 -1.16 -5.39 15.23
CA MET A 110 -1.26 -5.14 16.66
C MET A 110 0.10 -4.84 17.33
N GLY A 111 1.21 -4.94 16.59
CA GLY A 111 2.57 -4.87 17.10
C GLY A 111 3.20 -6.25 17.33
N ASP A 112 4.52 -6.28 17.45
CA ASP A 112 5.30 -7.49 17.80
C ASP A 112 4.99 -8.72 16.93
N GLY A 113 4.75 -8.49 15.62
CA GLY A 113 4.42 -9.53 14.65
C GLY A 113 3.02 -10.11 14.77
N VAL A 114 2.13 -9.50 15.54
CA VAL A 114 0.74 -9.95 15.70
C VAL A 114 -0.18 -9.26 14.71
N PHE A 115 -0.93 -10.04 13.96
CA PHE A 115 -1.94 -9.60 12.99
C PHE A 115 -3.31 -10.17 13.32
N ASN A 116 -4.32 -9.32 13.38
CA ASN A 116 -5.72 -9.72 13.39
C ASN A 116 -6.24 -9.71 11.95
N ILE A 117 -6.65 -10.86 11.44
CA ILE A 117 -7.15 -11.02 10.07
C ILE A 117 -8.62 -11.47 10.13
N LYS A 118 -9.52 -10.61 9.66
CA LYS A 118 -10.91 -10.97 9.50
C LYS A 118 -11.09 -11.82 8.26
N GLN A 119 -11.54 -13.06 8.43
CA GLN A 119 -11.86 -13.95 7.34
C GLN A 119 -12.98 -13.42 6.44
N LEU A 120 -13.05 -13.90 5.21
CA LEU A 120 -14.21 -13.68 4.35
C LEU A 120 -15.46 -14.34 4.95
N LYS A 121 -16.64 -13.80 4.66
CA LYS A 121 -17.92 -14.40 5.13
C LYS A 121 -18.06 -15.85 4.67
N SER A 122 -17.56 -16.18 3.47
CA SER A 122 -17.51 -17.55 2.94
C SER A 122 -16.60 -18.50 3.73
N GLN A 123 -15.69 -17.96 4.53
CA GLN A 123 -14.75 -18.67 5.40
C GLN A 123 -15.13 -18.60 6.89
N GLY A 124 -16.35 -18.12 7.21
CA GLY A 124 -16.84 -18.00 8.59
C GLY A 124 -16.90 -16.59 9.12
N GLY A 125 -16.13 -15.64 8.55
CA GLY A 125 -16.14 -14.21 8.94
C GLY A 125 -15.52 -13.91 10.30
N GLU A 126 -14.85 -14.89 10.93
CA GLU A 126 -14.19 -14.76 12.22
C GLU A 126 -12.88 -13.93 12.10
N ILE A 127 -12.41 -13.42 13.23
CA ILE A 127 -11.10 -12.79 13.32
C ILE A 127 -10.11 -13.87 13.78
N ILE A 128 -9.07 -14.09 12.98
CA ILE A 128 -7.95 -14.97 13.32
C ILE A 128 -6.78 -14.09 13.75
N GLU A 129 -6.24 -14.36 14.93
CA GLU A 129 -4.96 -13.82 15.34
C GLU A 129 -3.82 -14.66 14.75
N LYS A 130 -2.88 -14.02 14.08
CA LYS A 130 -1.69 -14.66 13.53
C LYS A 130 -0.45 -13.95 14.05
N LYS A 131 0.44 -14.70 14.71
CA LYS A 131 1.74 -14.20 15.17
C LYS A 131 2.83 -14.70 14.25
N VAL A 132 3.63 -13.78 13.71
CA VAL A 132 4.71 -14.09 12.77
C VAL A 132 6.00 -13.37 13.16
N LYS A 133 7.13 -13.89 12.68
CA LYS A 133 8.44 -13.25 12.81
C LYS A 133 8.85 -12.52 11.54
N ASN A 134 8.36 -13.00 10.39
CA ASN A 134 8.76 -12.50 9.08
C ASN A 134 7.53 -12.07 8.28
N VAL A 135 7.59 -10.91 7.68
CA VAL A 135 6.55 -10.38 6.79
C VAL A 135 7.19 -10.07 5.43
N GLY A 136 6.82 -10.86 4.43
CA GLY A 136 7.12 -10.57 3.03
C GLY A 136 6.04 -9.66 2.46
N MET A 137 6.43 -8.64 1.72
CA MET A 137 5.53 -7.67 1.09
C MET A 137 5.80 -7.63 -0.40
N ILE A 138 4.76 -7.79 -1.21
CA ILE A 138 4.85 -7.67 -2.67
C ILE A 138 3.88 -6.58 -3.12
N ALA A 139 4.44 -5.49 -3.63
CA ALA A 139 3.69 -4.31 -4.01
C ALA A 139 3.88 -3.95 -5.48
N GLY A 140 2.82 -3.46 -6.14
CA GLY A 140 2.87 -2.91 -7.49
C GLY A 140 2.33 -1.47 -7.53
N GLY A 141 3.16 -0.51 -7.96
CA GLY A 141 2.77 0.90 -8.05
C GLY A 141 2.18 1.44 -6.75
N THR A 142 0.95 1.97 -6.78
CA THR A 142 0.28 2.51 -5.59
C THR A 142 -0.07 1.46 -4.53
N GLY A 143 0.08 0.16 -4.83
CA GLY A 143 -0.02 -0.91 -3.84
C GLY A 143 1.03 -0.84 -2.72
N ILE A 144 2.00 0.05 -2.82
CA ILE A 144 2.96 0.35 -1.75
C ILE A 144 2.31 1.00 -0.52
N THR A 145 1.17 1.70 -0.68
CA THR A 145 0.60 2.50 0.42
C THR A 145 0.21 1.69 1.66
N PRO A 146 -0.44 0.51 1.59
CA PRO A 146 -0.66 -0.31 2.77
C PRO A 146 0.64 -0.90 3.33
N MET A 147 1.67 -1.13 2.51
CA MET A 147 2.96 -1.63 2.98
C MET A 147 3.69 -0.57 3.80
N ILE A 148 3.77 0.68 3.33
CA ILE A 148 4.37 1.80 4.06
C ILE A 148 3.74 1.98 5.45
N GLN A 149 2.44 1.80 5.58
CA GLN A 149 1.76 1.91 6.87
C GLN A 149 2.30 0.88 7.88
N ILE A 150 2.45 -0.37 7.45
CA ILE A 150 2.95 -1.47 8.30
C ILE A 150 4.46 -1.32 8.54
N ILE A 151 5.25 -1.02 7.51
CA ILE A 151 6.69 -0.77 7.61
C ILE A 151 6.96 0.31 8.66
N ARG A 152 6.26 1.44 8.57
CA ARG A 152 6.41 2.54 9.53
C ARG A 152 6.01 2.15 10.95
N ALA A 153 4.97 1.34 11.13
CA ALA A 153 4.53 0.88 12.44
C ALA A 153 5.57 -0.03 13.10
N VAL A 154 6.08 -1.02 12.36
CA VAL A 154 7.11 -1.96 12.84
C VAL A 154 8.43 -1.24 13.15
N LEU A 155 8.94 -0.46 12.21
CA LEU A 155 10.27 0.16 12.35
C LEU A 155 10.32 1.29 13.39
N ARG A 156 9.19 1.91 13.67
CA ARG A 156 9.08 2.94 14.71
C ARG A 156 9.21 2.36 16.13
N ASN A 157 8.74 1.13 16.33
CA ASN A 157 8.93 0.42 17.59
C ASN A 157 10.26 -0.34 17.55
N GLU A 158 11.28 0.17 18.23
CA GLU A 158 12.62 -0.44 18.28
C GLU A 158 12.61 -1.83 18.94
N ASN A 159 11.62 -2.11 19.78
CA ASN A 159 11.47 -3.41 20.44
C ASN A 159 10.69 -4.42 19.62
N ASP A 160 10.10 -4.03 18.49
CA ASP A 160 9.37 -4.95 17.61
C ASP A 160 10.38 -5.81 16.82
N PRO A 161 10.43 -7.13 17.05
CA PRO A 161 11.43 -8.00 16.42
C PRO A 161 11.06 -8.41 14.99
N THR A 162 9.93 -7.95 14.47
CA THR A 162 9.41 -8.37 13.15
C THR A 162 10.35 -7.96 12.04
N LYS A 163 10.72 -8.93 11.20
CA LYS A 163 11.53 -8.70 10.00
C LYS A 163 10.63 -8.50 8.79
N LEU A 164 10.98 -7.51 7.99
CA LEU A 164 10.23 -7.09 6.81
C LEU A 164 11.08 -7.21 5.55
N SER A 165 10.54 -7.79 4.49
CA SER A 165 11.13 -7.76 3.17
C SER A 165 10.11 -7.28 2.16
N LEU A 166 10.48 -6.32 1.30
CA LEU A 166 9.61 -5.71 0.29
C LEU A 166 10.18 -5.95 -1.11
N LEU A 167 9.36 -6.55 -1.99
CA LEU A 167 9.58 -6.56 -3.45
C LEU A 167 8.59 -5.59 -4.08
N PHE A 168 9.13 -4.52 -4.69
CA PHE A 168 8.33 -3.41 -5.20
C PHE A 168 8.45 -3.26 -6.72
N ALA A 169 7.37 -3.58 -7.44
CA ALA A 169 7.30 -3.53 -8.89
C ALA A 169 6.78 -2.17 -9.39
N ASN A 170 7.47 -1.61 -10.37
CA ASN A 170 7.12 -0.37 -11.04
C ASN A 170 7.41 -0.47 -12.55
N LYS A 171 6.89 0.46 -13.36
CA LYS A 171 7.13 0.46 -14.79
C LYS A 171 8.55 0.94 -15.13
N GLU A 172 8.93 2.09 -14.61
CA GLU A 172 10.21 2.76 -14.82
C GLU A 172 10.71 3.33 -13.49
N GLU A 173 11.97 3.69 -13.39
CA GLU A 173 12.57 4.18 -12.14
C GLU A 173 11.88 5.45 -11.61
N LYS A 174 11.47 6.35 -12.50
CA LYS A 174 10.71 7.57 -12.13
C LYS A 174 9.32 7.31 -11.57
N ASP A 175 8.80 6.08 -11.71
CA ASP A 175 7.49 5.66 -11.17
C ASP A 175 7.60 5.13 -9.73
N ILE A 176 8.81 4.98 -9.19
CA ILE A 176 9.02 4.50 -7.81
C ILE A 176 8.61 5.60 -6.83
N ILE A 177 7.36 5.54 -6.39
CA ILE A 177 6.82 6.49 -5.41
C ILE A 177 7.35 6.18 -4.00
N LEU A 178 7.52 7.21 -3.16
CA LEU A 178 7.98 7.11 -1.76
C LEU A 178 9.35 6.44 -1.59
N ARG A 179 10.19 6.44 -2.61
CA ARG A 179 11.53 5.84 -2.56
C ARG A 179 12.37 6.41 -1.40
N ASP A 180 12.31 7.72 -1.20
CA ASP A 180 12.95 8.43 -0.09
C ASP A 180 12.53 7.93 1.30
N LYS A 181 11.32 7.37 1.42
CA LYS A 181 10.81 6.80 2.67
C LYS A 181 11.25 5.34 2.87
N LEU A 182 11.55 4.65 1.79
CA LEU A 182 11.99 3.24 1.79
C LEU A 182 13.51 3.11 1.96
N GLU A 183 14.28 4.02 1.34
CA GLU A 183 15.74 4.01 1.30
C GLU A 183 16.38 5.08 2.21
N ASN A 184 15.69 5.57 3.24
CA ASN A 184 16.18 6.65 4.07
C ASN A 184 17.55 6.29 4.71
N PRO A 185 18.67 6.93 4.27
CA PRO A 185 20.01 6.62 4.74
C PRO A 185 20.25 7.03 6.20
N ASP A 186 19.40 7.92 6.76
CA ASP A 186 19.52 8.39 8.15
C ASP A 186 18.95 7.39 9.16
N ARG A 187 18.38 6.27 8.68
CA ARG A 187 17.80 5.22 9.52
C ARG A 187 18.42 3.89 9.15
N ASP A 188 19.26 3.37 10.01
CA ASP A 188 19.78 2.00 9.88
C ASP A 188 18.71 0.99 10.31
N PHE A 189 17.96 0.51 9.33
CA PHE A 189 16.97 -0.57 9.50
C PHE A 189 17.45 -1.89 8.88
N SER A 190 18.72 -1.97 8.49
CA SER A 190 19.31 -3.07 7.72
C SER A 190 19.14 -4.46 8.34
N ASP A 191 18.94 -4.53 9.65
CA ASP A 191 18.72 -5.78 10.37
C ASP A 191 17.25 -6.24 10.38
N ARG A 192 16.28 -5.35 10.10
CA ARG A 192 14.84 -5.63 10.17
C ARG A 192 14.06 -5.30 8.91
N PHE A 193 14.62 -4.57 7.95
CA PHE A 193 13.93 -4.19 6.73
C PHE A 193 14.84 -4.21 5.52
N GLU A 194 14.41 -4.94 4.50
CA GLU A 194 15.04 -4.99 3.18
C GLU A 194 14.05 -4.59 2.10
N VAL A 195 14.51 -3.83 1.09
CA VAL A 195 13.71 -3.45 -0.06
C VAL A 195 14.42 -3.85 -1.36
N HIS A 196 13.65 -4.48 -2.24
CA HIS A 196 14.07 -4.90 -3.57
C HIS A 196 13.10 -4.32 -4.60
N TYR A 197 13.62 -3.93 -5.75
CA TYR A 197 12.83 -3.34 -6.82
C TYR A 197 12.92 -4.17 -8.09
N THR A 198 11.80 -4.23 -8.84
CA THR A 198 11.80 -4.68 -10.23
C THR A 198 11.14 -3.62 -11.11
N LEU A 199 11.69 -3.42 -12.32
CA LEU A 199 11.18 -2.47 -13.30
C LEU A 199 10.80 -3.20 -14.60
N ASP A 200 9.61 -2.91 -15.13
CA ASP A 200 9.19 -3.41 -16.45
C ASP A 200 10.16 -2.93 -17.56
N LYS A 201 10.65 -1.68 -17.41
CA LYS A 201 11.60 -1.03 -18.31
C LYS A 201 12.69 -0.38 -17.48
N ALA A 202 13.81 -1.07 -17.35
CA ALA A 202 14.99 -0.55 -16.69
C ALA A 202 15.86 0.24 -17.67
N GLU A 203 16.44 1.35 -17.18
CA GLU A 203 17.47 2.08 -17.89
C GLU A 203 18.87 1.48 -17.66
N ASP A 204 19.83 1.86 -18.51
CA ASP A 204 21.23 1.43 -18.35
C ASP A 204 21.78 1.86 -16.98
N GLY A 205 22.36 0.91 -16.24
CA GLY A 205 22.90 1.13 -14.90
C GLY A 205 21.94 0.76 -13.75
N TRP A 206 20.72 0.32 -14.06
CA TRP A 206 19.81 -0.21 -13.04
C TRP A 206 20.40 -1.46 -12.37
N LEU A 207 20.39 -1.51 -11.02
CA LEU A 207 20.99 -2.60 -10.24
C LEU A 207 19.95 -3.57 -9.65
N GLY A 208 18.65 -3.24 -9.72
CA GLY A 208 17.57 -4.11 -9.26
C GLY A 208 17.14 -5.14 -10.31
N PHE A 209 16.06 -5.84 -10.01
CA PHE A 209 15.46 -6.79 -10.95
C PHE A 209 14.82 -6.07 -12.14
N THR A 210 14.60 -6.82 -13.24
CA THR A 210 13.96 -6.33 -14.45
C THR A 210 12.86 -7.28 -14.90
N GLY A 211 11.77 -6.73 -15.44
CA GLY A 211 10.61 -7.48 -15.88
C GLY A 211 9.53 -7.64 -14.80
N PHE A 212 8.51 -8.41 -15.15
CA PHE A 212 7.43 -8.74 -14.23
C PHE A 212 7.91 -9.67 -13.13
N ILE A 213 7.27 -9.56 -11.95
CA ILE A 213 7.57 -10.43 -10.81
C ILE A 213 7.40 -11.89 -11.22
N ASP A 214 8.42 -12.69 -10.92
CA ASP A 214 8.47 -14.12 -11.16
C ASP A 214 8.85 -14.92 -9.89
N GLU A 215 8.89 -16.24 -10.01
CA GLU A 215 9.20 -17.14 -8.91
C GLU A 215 10.64 -16.95 -8.39
N GLU A 216 11.61 -16.67 -9.28
CA GLU A 216 13.00 -16.46 -8.91
C GLU A 216 13.17 -15.20 -8.07
N MET A 217 12.54 -14.10 -8.45
CA MET A 217 12.53 -12.86 -7.68
C MET A 217 11.95 -13.10 -6.28
N ILE A 218 10.82 -13.82 -6.19
CA ILE A 218 10.17 -14.12 -4.91
C ILE A 218 11.09 -14.97 -4.03
N ARG A 219 11.71 -16.01 -4.55
CA ARG A 219 12.66 -16.86 -3.80
C ARG A 219 13.86 -16.08 -3.27
N ASN A 220 14.34 -15.12 -4.05
CA ASN A 220 15.52 -14.33 -3.69
C ASN A 220 15.24 -13.22 -2.70
N THR A 221 13.98 -12.80 -2.53
CA THR A 221 13.64 -11.58 -1.78
C THR A 221 12.66 -11.82 -0.63
N MET A 222 11.86 -12.88 -0.68
CA MET A 222 10.86 -13.14 0.36
C MET A 222 11.39 -14.12 1.42
N PRO A 223 10.92 -13.99 2.67
CA PRO A 223 11.26 -14.95 3.71
C PRO A 223 10.73 -16.35 3.35
N GLU A 224 11.42 -17.39 3.75
CA GLU A 224 11.01 -18.78 3.49
C GLU A 224 9.59 -19.11 3.99
N PRO A 225 8.85 -19.99 3.29
CA PRO A 225 7.54 -20.45 3.74
C PRO A 225 7.61 -21.11 5.11
N SER A 226 6.82 -20.61 6.07
CA SER A 226 6.71 -21.20 7.40
C SER A 226 5.43 -20.72 8.10
N GLU A 227 5.10 -21.31 9.24
CA GLU A 227 3.99 -20.85 10.09
C GLU A 227 4.26 -19.44 10.68
N GLU A 228 5.54 -19.04 10.77
CA GLU A 228 5.98 -17.73 11.28
C GLU A 228 6.17 -16.69 10.17
N THR A 229 5.67 -16.97 8.96
CA THR A 229 5.75 -16.10 7.79
C THR A 229 4.35 -15.64 7.34
N LEU A 230 4.21 -14.35 7.05
CA LEU A 230 3.03 -13.78 6.42
C LEU A 230 3.44 -13.00 5.16
N ILE A 231 2.77 -13.26 4.05
CA ILE A 231 2.94 -12.52 2.80
C ILE A 231 1.78 -11.55 2.61
N LEU A 232 2.10 -10.28 2.37
CA LEU A 232 1.14 -9.21 2.09
C LEU A 232 1.24 -8.82 0.63
N LEU A 233 0.11 -8.82 -0.08
CA LEU A 233 0.03 -8.49 -1.51
C LEU A 233 -0.83 -7.25 -1.72
N CYS A 234 -0.34 -6.30 -2.51
CA CYS A 234 -1.15 -5.21 -3.02
C CYS A 234 -0.60 -4.70 -4.35
N GLY A 235 -1.42 -4.70 -5.39
CA GLY A 235 -1.03 -4.25 -6.72
C GLY A 235 -2.08 -4.53 -7.78
N PRO A 236 -1.73 -4.37 -9.06
CA PRO A 236 -2.63 -4.66 -10.16
C PRO A 236 -3.21 -6.08 -10.07
N PRO A 237 -4.52 -6.27 -10.35
CA PRO A 237 -5.16 -7.59 -10.24
C PRO A 237 -4.43 -8.69 -11.00
N LYS A 238 -3.97 -8.42 -12.24
CA LYS A 238 -3.22 -9.41 -13.04
C LYS A 238 -1.88 -9.78 -12.42
N MET A 239 -1.15 -8.80 -11.85
CA MET A 239 0.10 -9.10 -11.12
C MET A 239 -0.17 -10.09 -9.99
N ASN A 240 -1.19 -9.83 -9.18
CA ASN A 240 -1.49 -10.69 -8.02
C ASN A 240 -2.01 -12.06 -8.43
N SER A 241 -2.93 -12.15 -9.43
CA SER A 241 -3.63 -13.39 -9.78
C SER A 241 -2.86 -14.29 -10.77
N GLU A 242 -2.12 -13.68 -11.71
CA GLU A 242 -1.49 -14.41 -12.81
C GLU A 242 0.01 -14.68 -12.59
N ALA A 243 0.68 -13.84 -11.80
CA ALA A 243 2.12 -13.96 -11.52
C ALA A 243 2.40 -14.35 -10.07
N VAL A 244 2.03 -13.49 -9.10
CA VAL A 244 2.50 -13.61 -7.72
C VAL A 244 1.90 -14.81 -6.99
N LYS A 245 0.57 -14.97 -7.01
CA LYS A 245 -0.08 -16.08 -6.29
C LYS A 245 0.35 -17.46 -6.78
N PRO A 246 0.37 -17.75 -8.11
CA PRO A 246 0.87 -19.04 -8.61
C PRO A 246 2.32 -19.31 -8.23
N ALA A 247 3.17 -18.29 -8.25
CA ALA A 247 4.58 -18.42 -7.84
C ALA A 247 4.71 -18.72 -6.34
N LEU A 248 3.97 -18.02 -5.48
CA LEU A 248 3.95 -18.30 -4.04
C LEU A 248 3.47 -19.73 -3.73
N GLU A 249 2.43 -20.19 -4.40
CA GLU A 249 1.92 -21.57 -4.27
C GLU A 249 2.96 -22.59 -4.72
N SER A 250 3.65 -22.34 -5.85
CA SER A 250 4.74 -23.20 -6.36
C SER A 250 5.92 -23.27 -5.39
N ILE A 251 6.24 -22.17 -4.71
CA ILE A 251 7.30 -22.11 -3.69
C ILE A 251 6.92 -22.89 -2.43
N GLY A 252 5.62 -23.03 -2.14
CA GLY A 252 5.09 -23.77 -1.00
C GLY A 252 4.49 -22.89 0.12
N TYR A 253 4.17 -21.62 -0.15
CA TYR A 253 3.42 -20.82 0.80
C TYR A 253 1.99 -21.32 0.93
N SER A 254 1.53 -21.50 2.17
CA SER A 254 0.13 -21.83 2.45
C SER A 254 -0.78 -20.66 2.06
N PRO A 255 -1.98 -20.93 1.51
CA PRO A 255 -2.98 -19.88 1.28
C PRO A 255 -3.29 -19.04 2.52
N ASP A 256 -3.24 -19.62 3.72
CA ASP A 256 -3.47 -18.93 4.99
C ASP A 256 -2.29 -18.02 5.40
N SER A 257 -1.14 -18.15 4.75
CA SER A 257 0.02 -17.26 4.94
C SER A 257 0.06 -16.11 3.95
N ILE A 258 -0.97 -15.96 3.10
CA ILE A 258 -1.04 -14.94 2.06
C ILE A 258 -2.26 -14.04 2.30
N PHE A 259 -2.02 -12.76 2.50
CA PHE A 259 -3.09 -11.76 2.59
C PHE A 259 -3.03 -10.80 1.40
N ASN A 260 -4.16 -10.65 0.69
CA ASN A 260 -4.32 -9.69 -0.41
C ASN A 260 -5.25 -8.56 0.03
N PHE A 261 -4.74 -7.32 -0.01
CA PHE A 261 -5.48 -6.11 0.32
C PHE A 261 -6.62 -5.81 -0.65
#